data_49cc2a42b31b706931ca3e2de040ab81
#
_entry.id   49cc2a42b31b706931ca3e2de040ab81
#
_cell.length_a   1.000
_cell.length_b   1.000
_cell.length_c   1.000
_cell.angle_alpha   90.00
_cell.angle_beta   90.00
_cell.angle_gamma   90.00
#
_symmetry.space_group_name_H-M   'P 1'
#
loop_
_entity.id
_entity.type
_entity.pdbx_description
1 polymer ?
#
loop_
_entity_poly.entity_id
_entity_poly.type
_entity_poly.pdbx_seq_one_letter_code
_entity_poly.pdbx_strand_id
1 'polypeptide(L)'
;MGGVDDTSPLGPSVEVTAAWISSYLSAHPKAADTAEGIQRWWLAPHFGEVSLLTVELALAQLESEGVVRTSDPLALNPTYGRKAA
;
A
#
# COMPACT_ATOMS: atom_id res chain seq x y z
N MET A 1 25.93 -3.07 11.44
CA MET A 1 25.68 -3.11 11.34
C MET A 1 25.04 -2.98 10.88
N GLY A 2 25.03 -3.01 10.99
CA GLY A 2 24.49 -2.71 10.45
C GLY A 2 23.57 -2.86 9.99
N GLY A 3 23.48 -2.96 10.18
CA GLY A 3 22.42 -3.25 9.89
C GLY A 3 21.49 -2.40 9.45
N VAL A 4 21.37 -2.26 8.49
CA VAL A 4 20.33 -1.72 8.02
C VAL A 4 19.17 -2.41 8.31
N ASP A 5 18.26 -1.88 8.84
CA ASP A 5 17.10 -2.60 9.04
C ASP A 5 16.03 -1.85 8.36
N ASP A 6 14.91 -2.48 8.21
CA ASP A 6 13.80 -1.92 7.54
C ASP A 6 13.00 -1.06 8.42
N THR A 7 13.41 -0.92 9.68
CA THR A 7 12.64 -0.14 10.60
C THR A 7 13.25 1.21 10.73
N SER A 8 13.53 1.84 9.65
CA SER A 8 14.07 3.17 9.72
C SER A 8 13.04 4.10 10.34
N PRO A 9 13.46 5.27 10.82
CA PRO A 9 12.52 6.23 11.37
C PRO A 9 11.51 6.72 10.35
N LEU A 10 11.75 6.46 9.08
CA LEU A 10 10.82 6.85 8.04
C LEU A 10 9.78 5.79 7.75
N GLY A 11 9.80 4.69 8.48
CA GLY A 11 8.84 3.64 8.31
C GLY A 11 9.32 2.52 7.41
N PRO A 12 8.44 1.61 6.98
CA PRO A 12 8.83 0.49 6.16
C PRO A 12 9.21 0.91 4.75
N SER A 13 9.98 0.07 4.07
CA SER A 13 10.35 0.32 2.68
C SER A 13 9.14 0.17 1.77
N VAL A 14 9.30 0.61 0.53
CA VAL A 14 8.26 0.43 -0.48
C VAL A 14 7.96 -1.05 -0.69
N GLU A 15 9.00 -1.89 -0.73
CA GLU A 15 8.80 -3.32 -0.94
C GLU A 15 8.04 -3.97 0.21
N VAL A 16 8.39 -3.63 1.43
CA VAL A 16 7.68 -4.17 2.60
C VAL A 16 6.23 -3.69 2.60
N THR A 17 6.02 -2.42 2.31
CA THR A 17 4.68 -1.86 2.25
C THR A 17 3.85 -2.54 1.17
N ALA A 18 4.42 -2.74 -0.01
CA ALA A 18 3.71 -3.39 -1.10
C ALA A 18 3.35 -4.82 -0.73
N ALA A 19 4.28 -5.55 -0.13
CA ALA A 19 4.01 -6.92 0.29
C ALA A 19 2.88 -6.99 1.31
N TRP A 20 2.86 -6.04 2.23
CA TRP A 20 1.83 -6.01 3.25
C TRP A 20 0.46 -5.70 2.64
N ILE A 21 0.40 -4.73 1.73
CA ILE A 21 -0.85 -4.39 1.05
C ILE A 21 -1.35 -5.60 0.24
N SER A 22 -0.46 -6.27 -0.47
CA SER A 22 -0.83 -7.43 -1.25
C SER A 22 -1.40 -8.53 -0.36
N SER A 23 -0.77 -8.76 0.77
CA SER A 23 -1.24 -9.75 1.73
C SER A 23 -2.60 -9.37 2.32
N TYR A 24 -2.77 -8.08 2.63
CA TYR A 24 -4.04 -7.59 3.14
C TYR A 24 -5.17 -7.84 2.13
N LEU A 25 -4.90 -7.56 0.86
CA LEU A 25 -5.91 -7.75 -0.18
C LEU A 25 -6.21 -9.21 -0.44
N SER A 26 -5.24 -10.09 -0.21
CA SER A 26 -5.50 -11.52 -0.31
C SER A 26 -6.46 -11.97 0.78
N ALA A 27 -6.34 -11.41 1.97
CA ALA A 27 -7.23 -11.73 3.07
C ALA A 27 -8.57 -11.01 2.96
N HIS A 28 -8.59 -9.86 2.30
CA HIS A 28 -9.80 -9.04 2.19
C HIS A 28 -10.00 -8.65 0.72
N PRO A 29 -10.41 -9.60 -0.12
CA PRO A 29 -10.41 -9.35 -1.58
C PRO A 29 -11.40 -8.27 -2.03
N LYS A 30 -12.34 -7.89 -1.17
CA LYS A 30 -13.29 -6.84 -1.52
C LYS A 30 -12.92 -5.49 -0.95
N ALA A 31 -11.80 -5.40 -0.25
CA ALA A 31 -11.38 -4.14 0.34
C ALA A 31 -10.91 -3.18 -0.76
N ALA A 32 -11.22 -1.92 -0.59
CA ALA A 32 -10.75 -0.87 -1.48
C ALA A 32 -10.74 0.42 -0.70
N ASP A 33 -9.75 1.26 -0.96
CA ASP A 33 -9.66 2.54 -0.25
C ASP A 33 -8.76 3.46 -1.05
N THR A 34 -8.77 4.73 -0.68
CA THR A 34 -7.84 5.70 -1.24
C THR A 34 -6.45 5.45 -0.66
N ALA A 35 -5.43 6.05 -1.26
CA ALA A 35 -4.07 5.91 -0.73
C ALA A 35 -4.00 6.41 0.71
N GLU A 36 -4.68 7.51 1.03
CA GLU A 36 -4.70 8.01 2.40
C GLU A 36 -5.42 7.05 3.33
N GLY A 37 -6.51 6.44 2.88
CA GLY A 37 -7.22 5.46 3.67
C GLY A 37 -6.37 4.24 3.94
N ILE A 38 -5.65 3.76 2.93
CA ILE A 38 -4.75 2.64 3.09
C ILE A 38 -3.65 2.99 4.11
N GLN A 39 -3.09 4.19 3.99
CA GLN A 39 -2.08 4.65 4.92
C GLN A 39 -2.61 4.63 6.36
N ARG A 40 -3.79 5.17 6.56
CA ARG A 40 -4.34 5.43 7.89
C ARG A 40 -5.00 4.20 8.49
N TRP A 41 -5.71 3.43 7.69
CA TRP A 41 -6.53 2.35 8.22
C TRP A 41 -5.92 0.98 8.04
N TRP A 42 -5.11 0.78 6.98
CA TRP A 42 -4.53 -0.54 6.71
C TRP A 42 -3.13 -0.66 7.28
N LEU A 43 -2.33 0.38 7.16
CA LEU A 43 -0.90 0.31 7.48
C LEU A 43 -0.58 0.87 8.85
N ALA A 44 -1.16 2.00 9.22
CA ALA A 44 -0.82 2.61 10.49
C ALA A 44 -1.07 1.71 11.69
N PRO A 45 -2.15 0.92 11.74
CA PRO A 45 -2.34 0.03 12.89
C PRO A 45 -1.23 -1.00 13.02
N HIS A 46 -0.55 -1.34 11.94
CA HIS A 46 0.50 -2.35 11.96
C HIS A 46 1.89 -1.74 12.06
N PHE A 47 2.15 -0.69 11.26
CA PHE A 47 3.49 -0.12 11.16
C PHE A 47 3.65 1.20 11.91
N GLY A 48 2.56 1.81 12.35
CA GLY A 48 2.60 3.16 12.87
C GLY A 48 2.58 4.13 11.69
N GLU A 49 3.45 5.11 11.74
CA GLU A 49 3.42 6.14 10.72
C GLU A 49 4.11 5.66 9.45
N VAL A 50 3.42 5.77 8.32
CA VAL A 50 3.98 5.43 7.02
C VAL A 50 3.73 6.62 6.12
N SER A 51 4.74 7.07 5.38
CA SER A 51 4.58 8.25 4.54
C SER A 51 3.63 7.95 3.39
N LEU A 52 2.87 8.96 2.98
CA LEU A 52 1.95 8.80 1.86
C LEU A 52 2.70 8.49 0.58
N LEU A 53 3.89 9.06 0.41
CA LEU A 53 4.70 8.78 -0.76
C LEU A 53 5.04 7.28 -0.83
N THR A 54 5.43 6.69 0.31
CA THR A 54 5.73 5.27 0.34
C THR A 54 4.50 4.45 -0.07
N VAL A 55 3.33 4.83 0.41
CA VAL A 55 2.09 4.14 0.05
C VAL A 55 1.83 4.27 -1.43
N GLU A 56 1.98 5.47 -1.98
CA GLU A 56 1.72 5.69 -3.39
C GLU A 56 2.68 4.92 -4.28
N LEU A 57 3.96 4.86 -3.89
CA LEU A 57 4.94 4.11 -4.66
C LEU A 57 4.66 2.62 -4.58
N ALA A 58 4.25 2.13 -3.42
CA ALA A 58 3.89 0.73 -3.25
C ALA A 58 2.68 0.37 -4.11
N LEU A 59 1.67 1.25 -4.14
CA LEU A 59 0.49 1.02 -4.94
C LEU A 59 0.82 1.04 -6.43
N ALA A 60 1.69 1.94 -6.85
CA ALA A 60 2.11 1.99 -8.25
C ALA A 60 2.83 0.70 -8.65
N GLN A 61 3.66 0.18 -7.77
CA GLN A 61 4.35 -1.07 -8.02
C GLN A 61 3.34 -2.22 -8.13
N LEU A 62 2.38 -2.30 -7.21
CA LEU A 62 1.39 -3.36 -7.25
C LEU A 62 0.48 -3.24 -8.46
N GLU A 63 0.18 -2.03 -8.88
CA GLU A 63 -0.62 -1.83 -10.08
C GLU A 63 0.14 -2.31 -11.32
N SER A 64 1.42 -2.00 -11.38
CA SER A 64 2.28 -2.45 -12.46
C SER A 64 2.38 -3.97 -12.50
N GLU A 65 2.34 -4.62 -11.35
CA GLU A 65 2.40 -6.07 -11.25
C GLU A 65 1.05 -6.75 -11.45
N GLY A 66 -0.02 -5.98 -11.61
CA GLY A 66 -1.34 -6.55 -11.81
C GLY A 66 -2.01 -7.06 -10.57
N VAL A 67 -1.52 -6.65 -9.39
CA VAL A 67 -2.12 -7.06 -8.11
C VAL A 67 -3.26 -6.13 -7.72
N VAL A 68 -3.11 -4.85 -8.02
CA VAL A 68 -4.03 -3.81 -7.61
C VAL A 68 -4.54 -3.08 -8.83
N ARG A 69 -5.79 -2.63 -8.79
CA ARG A 69 -6.34 -1.79 -9.84
C ARG A 69 -6.84 -0.49 -9.22
N THR A 70 -6.76 0.58 -9.98
CA THR A 70 -7.29 1.87 -9.61
C THR A 70 -8.71 2.00 -10.16
N SER A 71 -9.62 2.48 -9.34
CA SER A 71 -11.02 2.56 -9.76
C SER A 71 -11.22 3.56 -10.90
N ASP A 72 -10.62 4.72 -10.78
CA ASP A 72 -10.75 5.76 -11.79
C ASP A 72 -9.48 6.60 -11.75
N PRO A 73 -8.56 6.39 -12.66
CA PRO A 73 -7.29 7.10 -12.59
C PRO A 73 -7.41 8.60 -12.75
N LEU A 74 -8.54 9.09 -13.26
CA LEU A 74 -8.75 10.52 -13.39
C LEU A 74 -9.47 11.11 -12.21
N ALA A 75 -9.90 10.30 -11.26
CA ALA A 75 -10.58 10.81 -10.08
C ALA A 75 -9.60 11.58 -9.21
N LEU A 76 -10.12 12.55 -8.47
CA LEU A 76 -9.32 13.32 -7.56
C LEU A 76 -8.75 12.44 -6.46
N ASN A 77 -9.51 11.49 -5.97
CA ASN A 77 -9.08 10.56 -4.95
C ASN A 77 -9.43 9.15 -5.40
N PRO A 78 -8.61 8.56 -6.27
CA PRO A 78 -8.91 7.22 -6.76
C PRO A 78 -8.77 6.20 -5.64
N THR A 79 -9.56 5.14 -5.72
CA THR A 79 -9.44 4.04 -4.78
C THR A 79 -8.67 2.91 -5.42
N TYR A 80 -8.03 2.10 -4.57
CA TYR A 80 -7.20 1.00 -4.99
C TYR A 80 -7.75 -0.27 -4.36
N GLY A 81 -7.90 -1.31 -5.14
CA GLY A 81 -8.39 -2.57 -4.65
C GLY A 81 -7.76 -3.71 -5.41
N ARG A 82 -8.10 -4.94 -5.02
CA ARG A 82 -7.54 -6.12 -5.66
C ARG A 82 -8.03 -6.20 -7.10
N LYS A 83 -7.11 -6.46 -8.00
CA LYS A 83 -7.48 -6.61 -9.39
C LYS A 83 -8.22 -7.94 -9.54
N ALA A 84 -9.38 -7.89 -10.17
CA ALA A 84 -10.14 -9.10 -10.41
C ALA A 84 -9.47 -9.92 -11.49
N ALA A 85 -9.47 -11.22 -11.29
CA ALA A 85 -8.84 -12.11 -12.25
C ALA A 85 -9.64 -12.21 -13.53
#